data_08d66ec62e21efc8a4765666084148e5
#
_entry.id   08d66ec62e21efc8a4765666084148e5
#
_cell.length_a   1.000
_cell.length_b   1.000
_cell.length_c   1.000
_cell.angle_alpha   90.00
_cell.angle_beta   90.00
_cell.angle_gamma   90.00
#
_symmetry.space_group_name_H-M   'P 1'
#
loop_
_entity.id
_entity.type
_entity.pdbx_description
1 polymer ?
#
loop_
_entity_poly.entity_id
_entity_poly.type
_entity_poly.pdbx_seq_one_letter_code
_entity_poly.pdbx_strand_id
1 'polypeptide(L)'
;MNNAWGGYEHMVEKTAEDGWDFTWPRPFWEQPLWRWDAMFASGVRATYTASRLGARLMVAQKSGLIANISFWAAQKYLGNTAYGAAKAATDKLTRDMAHELLDQGVTLVSLYPGLVRTESVLRDAAEFDLSNSESQQFVGRAVAALASDPQVMRKSGQVLVAAALGQEYGFGDIDGKQPRPVTLEEA
;
A
#
# COMPACT_ATOMS: atom_id res chain seq x y z
N MET A 1 -8.65 4.39 6.14
CA MET A 1 -7.54 3.91 5.28
C MET A 1 -6.23 4.27 5.93
N ASN A 2 -5.30 3.34 6.04
CA ASN A 2 -3.95 3.52 6.57
C ASN A 2 -2.96 3.61 5.40
N ASN A 3 -2.43 4.82 5.15
CA ASN A 3 -1.51 5.12 4.04
C ASN A 3 -0.27 5.91 4.50
N ALA A 4 -0.03 5.99 5.82
CA ALA A 4 1.19 6.61 6.33
C ALA A 4 2.40 5.75 5.98
N TRP A 5 3.46 6.39 5.50
CA TRP A 5 4.68 5.73 5.10
C TRP A 5 5.90 6.62 5.32
N GLY A 6 7.08 6.03 5.55
CA GLY A 6 8.38 6.69 5.64
C GLY A 6 9.47 5.77 5.09
N GLY A 7 10.70 6.28 4.99
CA GLY A 7 11.86 5.51 4.51
C GLY A 7 12.17 5.69 3.03
N TYR A 8 11.44 6.57 2.32
CA TYR A 8 11.78 7.01 0.96
C TYR A 8 12.72 8.22 0.95
N GLU A 9 12.89 8.83 2.10
CA GLU A 9 13.85 9.93 2.29
C GLU A 9 15.24 9.44 1.88
N HIS A 10 16.00 10.30 1.23
CA HIS A 10 17.33 9.98 0.72
C HIS A 10 17.41 8.76 -0.22
N MET A 11 16.33 8.44 -0.95
CA MET A 11 16.41 7.42 -2.03
C MET A 11 17.38 7.82 -3.11
N VAL A 12 17.44 9.13 -3.41
CA VAL A 12 18.37 9.74 -4.33
C VAL A 12 19.23 10.72 -3.54
N GLU A 13 20.54 10.53 -3.54
CA GLU A 13 21.50 11.38 -2.85
C GLU A 13 22.47 12.03 -3.86
N LYS A 14 22.83 13.28 -3.61
CA LYS A 14 23.84 13.98 -4.39
C LYS A 14 25.22 13.46 -4.03
N THR A 15 26.01 13.05 -5.02
CA THR A 15 27.40 12.63 -4.79
C THR A 15 28.35 13.85 -4.78
N ALA A 16 29.55 13.65 -4.23
CA ALA A 16 30.59 14.69 -4.19
C ALA A 16 31.09 15.13 -5.59
N GLU A 17 30.85 14.31 -6.61
CA GLU A 17 31.29 14.52 -8.00
C GLU A 17 30.16 15.06 -8.89
N ASP A 18 29.20 15.82 -8.32
CA ASP A 18 28.01 16.37 -8.99
C ASP A 18 27.10 15.33 -9.67
N GLY A 19 27.23 14.04 -9.31
CA GLY A 19 26.37 12.95 -9.73
C GLY A 19 25.22 12.72 -8.75
N TRP A 20 24.39 11.71 -9.07
CA TRP A 20 23.31 11.22 -8.23
C TRP A 20 23.52 9.74 -7.93
N ASP A 21 23.29 9.33 -6.69
CA ASP A 21 23.30 7.94 -6.26
C ASP A 21 21.88 7.51 -5.87
N PHE A 22 21.39 6.44 -6.51
CA PHE A 22 20.12 5.83 -6.17
C PHE A 22 20.34 4.76 -5.10
N THR A 23 20.14 5.13 -3.86
CA THR A 23 20.47 4.32 -2.67
C THR A 23 19.50 3.18 -2.39
N TRP A 24 18.35 3.15 -3.07
CA TRP A 24 17.28 2.18 -2.84
C TRP A 24 17.70 0.71 -3.03
N PRO A 25 18.38 0.34 -4.14
CA PRO A 25 18.74 -1.06 -4.40
C PRO A 25 20.06 -1.47 -3.77
N ARG A 26 20.67 -0.66 -2.91
CA ARG A 26 21.88 -1.06 -2.19
C ARG A 26 21.60 -2.35 -1.41
N PRO A 27 22.57 -3.28 -1.30
CA PRO A 27 22.39 -4.52 -0.56
C PRO A 27 22.05 -4.23 0.91
N PHE A 28 21.31 -5.13 1.56
CA PHE A 28 20.74 -4.86 2.89
C PHE A 28 21.80 -4.57 3.96
N TRP A 29 23.03 -5.09 3.81
CA TRP A 29 24.14 -4.83 4.75
C TRP A 29 24.77 -3.45 4.60
N GLU A 30 24.41 -2.70 3.54
CA GLU A 30 24.81 -1.31 3.31
C GLU A 30 23.67 -0.33 3.53
N GLN A 31 22.44 -0.83 3.70
CA GLN A 31 21.27 0.01 3.98
C GLN A 31 21.38 0.65 5.36
N PRO A 32 21.07 1.95 5.50
CA PRO A 32 21.11 2.61 6.80
C PRO A 32 19.95 2.13 7.68
N LEU A 33 20.23 1.89 8.97
CA LEU A 33 19.20 1.43 9.93
C LEU A 33 18.05 2.41 10.08
N TRP A 34 18.28 3.73 9.92
CA TRP A 34 17.19 4.70 9.98
C TRP A 34 16.08 4.42 8.96
N ARG A 35 16.41 3.84 7.78
CA ARG A 35 15.41 3.48 6.76
C ARG A 35 14.50 2.36 7.23
N TRP A 36 15.07 1.35 7.89
CA TRP A 36 14.32 0.31 8.57
C TRP A 36 13.38 0.92 9.63
N ASP A 37 13.93 1.74 10.52
CA ASP A 37 13.16 2.36 11.60
C ASP A 37 12.02 3.23 11.06
N ALA A 38 12.26 4.03 10.02
CA ALA A 38 11.25 4.86 9.37
C ALA A 38 10.12 4.01 8.77
N MET A 39 10.44 2.94 8.03
CA MET A 39 9.46 2.03 7.42
C MET A 39 8.61 1.32 8.48
N PHE A 40 9.23 0.83 9.54
CA PHE A 40 8.52 0.13 10.60
C PHE A 40 7.74 1.07 11.53
N ALA A 41 8.27 2.23 11.84
CA ALA A 41 7.56 3.21 12.67
C ALA A 41 6.37 3.83 11.93
N SER A 42 6.60 4.40 10.74
CA SER A 42 5.57 5.12 9.98
C SER A 42 4.66 4.18 9.18
N GLY A 43 5.16 3.04 8.73
CA GLY A 43 4.37 2.04 8.00
C GLY A 43 3.68 1.05 8.94
N VAL A 44 4.44 0.15 9.54
CA VAL A 44 3.89 -1.01 10.27
C VAL A 44 3.23 -0.59 11.59
N ARG A 45 3.98 0.12 12.46
CA ARG A 45 3.48 0.53 13.77
C ARG A 45 2.31 1.51 13.66
N ALA A 46 2.39 2.48 12.74
CA ALA A 46 1.30 3.44 12.54
C ALA A 46 0.03 2.72 12.05
N THR A 47 0.15 1.79 11.08
CA THR A 47 -0.95 0.96 10.60
C THR A 47 -1.60 0.17 11.74
N TYR A 48 -0.81 -0.53 12.56
CA TYR A 48 -1.33 -1.28 13.70
C TYR A 48 -2.03 -0.36 14.72
N THR A 49 -1.40 0.77 15.07
CA THR A 49 -1.95 1.71 16.06
C THR A 49 -3.26 2.32 15.60
N ALA A 50 -3.32 2.81 14.36
CA ALA A 50 -4.53 3.39 13.79
C ALA A 50 -5.66 2.34 13.66
N SER A 51 -5.32 1.13 13.20
CA SER A 51 -6.28 0.02 13.12
C SER A 51 -6.83 -0.35 14.49
N ARG A 52 -5.97 -0.46 15.51
CA ARG A 52 -6.37 -0.75 16.90
C ARG A 52 -7.33 0.30 17.46
N LEU A 53 -7.08 1.57 17.22
CA LEU A 53 -7.92 2.67 17.69
C LEU A 53 -9.25 2.70 16.93
N GLY A 54 -9.22 2.60 15.60
CA GLY A 54 -10.41 2.59 14.76
C GLY A 54 -11.29 1.37 15.00
N ALA A 55 -10.70 0.18 15.16
CA ALA A 55 -11.43 -1.06 15.41
C ALA A 55 -12.26 -0.99 16.69
N ARG A 56 -11.81 -0.31 17.74
CA ARG A 56 -12.60 -0.15 19.00
C ARG A 56 -13.93 0.54 18.75
N LEU A 57 -13.94 1.55 17.89
CA LEU A 57 -15.17 2.26 17.52
C LEU A 57 -16.06 1.40 16.60
N MET A 58 -15.44 0.76 15.60
CA MET A 58 -16.14 -0.07 14.61
C MET A 58 -16.75 -1.31 15.24
N VAL A 59 -16.07 -1.95 16.19
CA VAL A 59 -16.60 -3.10 16.95
C VAL A 59 -17.83 -2.70 17.76
N ALA A 60 -17.82 -1.52 18.41
CA ALA A 60 -18.99 -1.01 19.12
C ALA A 60 -20.17 -0.73 18.19
N GLN A 61 -19.92 -0.33 16.94
CA GLN A 61 -20.93 -0.08 15.90
C GLN A 61 -21.37 -1.36 15.16
N LYS A 62 -20.66 -2.48 15.34
CA LYS A 62 -20.82 -3.71 14.55
C LYS A 62 -20.69 -3.48 13.03
N SER A 63 -19.91 -2.48 12.61
CA SER A 63 -19.74 -2.10 11.21
C SER A 63 -18.46 -1.30 11.04
N GLY A 64 -17.72 -1.56 9.97
CA GLY A 64 -16.55 -0.78 9.61
C GLY A 64 -15.69 -1.42 8.52
N LEU A 65 -14.85 -0.57 7.91
CA LEU A 65 -13.85 -0.98 6.94
C LEU A 65 -12.50 -0.35 7.30
N ILE A 66 -11.48 -1.19 7.41
CA ILE A 66 -10.08 -0.78 7.52
C ILE A 66 -9.36 -1.25 6.25
N ALA A 67 -8.78 -0.33 5.50
CA ALA A 67 -7.94 -0.61 4.33
C ALA A 67 -6.50 -0.21 4.63
N ASN A 68 -5.59 -1.17 4.59
CA ASN A 68 -4.15 -0.96 4.78
C ASN A 68 -3.47 -0.93 3.41
N ILE A 69 -2.74 0.14 3.11
CA ILE A 69 -1.99 0.22 1.85
C ILE A 69 -0.71 -0.59 1.96
N SER A 70 -0.63 -1.64 1.14
CA SER A 70 0.53 -2.50 1.03
C SER A 70 1.01 -2.55 -0.43
N PHE A 71 1.83 -3.51 -0.80
CA PHE A 71 2.35 -3.62 -2.16
C PHE A 71 2.94 -5.01 -2.43
N TRP A 72 3.16 -5.34 -3.71
CA TRP A 72 3.74 -6.59 -4.17
C TRP A 72 5.09 -6.95 -3.53
N ALA A 73 5.81 -5.94 -3.00
CA ALA A 73 7.03 -6.16 -2.22
C ALA A 73 6.83 -7.07 -0.99
N ALA A 74 5.59 -7.22 -0.51
CA ALA A 74 5.25 -8.18 0.55
C ALA A 74 5.44 -9.64 0.11
N GLN A 75 5.37 -9.92 -1.19
CA GLN A 75 5.35 -11.27 -1.77
C GLN A 75 6.56 -11.53 -2.69
N LYS A 76 7.22 -10.48 -3.18
CA LYS A 76 8.33 -10.56 -4.12
C LYS A 76 9.39 -9.53 -3.76
N TYR A 77 10.66 -9.86 -4.02
CA TYR A 77 11.74 -8.88 -3.84
C TYR A 77 11.65 -7.75 -4.88
N LEU A 78 11.48 -6.53 -4.41
CA LEU A 78 11.42 -5.31 -5.23
C LEU A 78 12.49 -4.30 -4.81
N GLY A 79 13.74 -4.73 -4.88
CA GLY A 79 14.92 -3.87 -4.75
C GLY A 79 15.29 -3.44 -3.33
N ASN A 80 14.49 -3.74 -2.29
CA ASN A 80 14.82 -3.35 -0.92
C ASN A 80 14.24 -4.32 0.11
N THR A 81 15.11 -4.90 0.94
CA THR A 81 14.73 -5.91 1.94
C THR A 81 13.85 -5.34 3.05
N ALA A 82 14.17 -4.14 3.56
CA ALA A 82 13.38 -3.51 4.63
C ALA A 82 11.96 -3.17 4.15
N TYR A 83 11.84 -2.71 2.92
CA TYR A 83 10.56 -2.44 2.27
C TYR A 83 9.71 -3.70 2.16
N GLY A 84 10.27 -4.77 1.62
CA GLY A 84 9.58 -6.05 1.50
C GLY A 84 9.12 -6.58 2.85
N ALA A 85 10.01 -6.56 3.86
CA ALA A 85 9.68 -6.99 5.21
C ALA A 85 8.54 -6.15 5.85
N ALA A 86 8.57 -4.82 5.69
CA ALA A 86 7.54 -3.94 6.21
C ALA A 86 6.18 -4.16 5.53
N LYS A 87 6.15 -4.37 4.20
CA LYS A 87 4.93 -4.67 3.46
C LYS A 87 4.38 -6.07 3.81
N ALA A 88 5.25 -7.07 3.96
CA ALA A 88 4.86 -8.40 4.45
C ALA A 88 4.28 -8.35 5.87
N ALA A 89 4.87 -7.56 6.76
CA ALA A 89 4.34 -7.33 8.09
C ALA A 89 2.95 -6.67 8.05
N THR A 90 2.73 -5.69 7.16
CA THR A 90 1.42 -5.06 6.95
C THR A 90 0.36 -6.06 6.50
N ASP A 91 0.68 -6.95 5.57
CA ASP A 91 -0.24 -7.99 5.08
C ASP A 91 -0.52 -9.05 6.16
N LYS A 92 0.50 -9.42 6.92
CA LYS A 92 0.32 -10.35 8.05
C LYS A 92 -0.60 -9.74 9.12
N LEU A 93 -0.36 -8.48 9.51
CA LEU A 93 -1.22 -7.75 10.44
C LEU A 93 -2.67 -7.66 9.91
N THR A 94 -2.85 -7.36 8.62
CA THR A 94 -4.18 -7.32 7.99
C THR A 94 -4.91 -8.63 8.16
N ARG A 95 -4.26 -9.75 7.85
CA ARG A 95 -4.86 -11.08 7.92
C ARG A 95 -5.23 -11.46 9.36
N ASP A 96 -4.32 -11.23 10.30
CA ASP A 96 -4.54 -11.60 11.70
C ASP A 96 -5.62 -10.73 12.36
N MET A 97 -5.56 -9.41 12.19
CA MET A 97 -6.58 -8.51 12.71
C MET A 97 -7.95 -8.76 12.08
N ALA A 98 -8.00 -9.13 10.78
CA ALA A 98 -9.25 -9.52 10.13
C ALA A 98 -9.86 -10.79 10.76
N HIS A 99 -9.02 -11.76 11.12
CA HIS A 99 -9.46 -12.97 11.83
C HIS A 99 -10.09 -12.62 13.19
N GLU A 100 -9.47 -11.74 13.97
CA GLU A 100 -10.01 -11.27 15.26
C GLU A 100 -11.31 -10.47 15.12
N LEU A 101 -11.52 -9.81 13.98
CA LEU A 101 -12.68 -8.96 13.69
C LEU A 101 -13.84 -9.69 12.99
N LEU A 102 -13.68 -10.97 12.66
CA LEU A 102 -14.62 -11.74 11.84
C LEU A 102 -16.06 -11.67 12.35
N ASP A 103 -16.26 -11.90 13.66
CA ASP A 103 -17.58 -11.90 14.30
C ASP A 103 -18.02 -10.51 14.79
N GLN A 104 -17.23 -9.48 14.48
CA GLN A 104 -17.49 -8.12 14.93
C GLN A 104 -18.14 -7.23 13.86
N GLY A 105 -18.36 -7.75 12.64
CA GLY A 105 -18.92 -6.98 11.54
C GLY A 105 -17.93 -5.94 10.95
N VAL A 106 -16.63 -6.08 11.18
CA VAL A 106 -15.60 -5.16 10.71
C VAL A 106 -14.71 -5.85 9.68
N THR A 107 -14.67 -5.27 8.48
CA THR A 107 -13.82 -5.74 7.39
C THR A 107 -12.43 -5.10 7.48
N LEU A 108 -11.40 -5.88 7.23
CA LEU A 108 -10.03 -5.39 7.15
C LEU A 108 -9.31 -6.01 5.95
N VAL A 109 -8.75 -5.17 5.06
CA VAL A 109 -8.10 -5.60 3.81
C VAL A 109 -6.74 -4.95 3.62
N SER A 110 -5.83 -5.64 2.92
CA SER A 110 -4.66 -5.01 2.29
C SER A 110 -5.02 -4.57 0.88
N LEU A 111 -4.73 -3.32 0.53
CA LEU A 111 -4.94 -2.79 -0.81
C LEU A 111 -3.59 -2.55 -1.49
N TYR A 112 -3.42 -3.15 -2.67
CA TYR A 112 -2.25 -2.99 -3.53
C TYR A 112 -2.58 -2.02 -4.66
N PRO A 113 -2.12 -0.78 -4.61
CA PRO A 113 -2.16 0.10 -5.78
C PRO A 113 -1.15 -0.35 -6.84
N GLY A 114 -1.32 0.10 -8.08
CA GLY A 114 -0.26 0.10 -9.08
C GLY A 114 0.77 1.21 -8.82
N LEU A 115 1.49 1.63 -9.86
CA LEU A 115 2.34 2.81 -9.79
C LEU A 115 1.49 4.06 -9.66
N VAL A 116 1.48 4.68 -8.48
CA VAL A 116 0.67 5.88 -8.21
C VAL A 116 1.42 7.14 -8.62
N ARG A 117 0.78 7.98 -9.44
CA ARG A 117 1.30 9.29 -9.89
C ARG A 117 1.29 10.29 -8.74
N THR A 118 2.20 10.11 -7.78
CA THR A 118 2.48 11.10 -6.73
C THR A 118 3.32 12.24 -7.29
N GLU A 119 3.43 13.34 -6.55
CA GLU A 119 4.29 14.48 -6.91
C GLU A 119 5.75 14.04 -7.12
N SER A 120 6.25 13.11 -6.32
CA SER A 120 7.61 12.57 -6.48
C SER A 120 7.76 11.75 -7.76
N VAL A 121 6.81 10.85 -8.06
CA VAL A 121 6.81 10.05 -9.29
C VAL A 121 6.70 10.96 -10.52
N LEU A 122 5.86 12.01 -10.48
CA LEU A 122 5.72 12.95 -11.58
C LEU A 122 6.95 13.84 -11.78
N ARG A 123 7.66 14.17 -10.71
CA ARG A 123 8.93 14.91 -10.81
C ARG A 123 9.99 14.13 -11.57
N ASP A 124 10.04 12.83 -11.32
CA ASP A 124 11.03 11.92 -11.89
C ASP A 124 10.40 11.04 -13.00
N ALA A 125 9.38 11.58 -13.72
CA ALA A 125 8.54 10.84 -14.67
C ALA A 125 9.33 10.15 -15.81
N ALA A 126 10.51 10.68 -16.17
CA ALA A 126 11.37 10.08 -17.19
C ALA A 126 11.93 8.70 -16.78
N GLU A 127 11.96 8.41 -15.48
CA GLU A 127 12.51 7.16 -14.93
C GLU A 127 11.43 6.05 -14.77
N PHE A 128 10.15 6.38 -15.03
CA PHE A 128 9.04 5.47 -14.79
C PHE A 128 8.20 5.24 -16.05
N ASP A 129 7.80 3.99 -16.28
CA ASP A 129 6.72 3.69 -17.23
C ASP A 129 5.36 4.03 -16.60
N LEU A 130 4.80 5.17 -17.00
CA LEU A 130 3.51 5.65 -16.52
C LEU A 130 2.32 5.14 -17.34
N SER A 131 2.53 4.26 -18.32
CA SER A 131 1.47 3.80 -19.24
C SER A 131 0.31 3.11 -18.49
N ASN A 132 0.61 2.36 -17.44
CA ASN A 132 -0.36 1.66 -16.56
C ASN A 132 -0.40 2.23 -15.14
N SER A 133 -0.06 3.52 -14.98
CA SER A 133 -0.07 4.18 -13.67
C SER A 133 -1.47 4.59 -13.24
N GLU A 134 -1.64 4.75 -11.92
CA GLU A 134 -2.89 5.14 -11.27
C GLU A 134 -2.80 6.55 -10.67
N SER A 135 -3.91 7.27 -10.63
CA SER A 135 -3.99 8.50 -9.83
C SER A 135 -4.17 8.16 -8.34
N GLN A 136 -3.86 9.10 -7.46
CA GLN A 136 -4.16 8.98 -6.02
C GLN A 136 -5.67 8.81 -5.79
N GLN A 137 -6.50 9.47 -6.63
CA GLN A 137 -7.95 9.39 -6.59
C GLN A 137 -8.47 8.00 -6.97
N PHE A 138 -7.77 7.27 -7.86
CA PHE A 138 -8.15 5.91 -8.23
C PHE A 138 -8.11 4.97 -7.03
N VAL A 139 -7.05 5.05 -6.22
CA VAL A 139 -6.95 4.30 -4.96
C VAL A 139 -8.07 4.69 -3.99
N GLY A 140 -8.40 5.99 -3.93
CA GLY A 140 -9.54 6.48 -3.14
C GLY A 140 -10.89 5.92 -3.60
N ARG A 141 -11.11 5.80 -4.93
CA ARG A 141 -12.31 5.16 -5.51
C ARG A 141 -12.41 3.69 -5.15
N ALA A 142 -11.29 2.96 -5.13
CA ALA A 142 -11.28 1.56 -4.69
C ALA A 142 -11.75 1.42 -3.23
N VAL A 143 -11.27 2.29 -2.34
CA VAL A 143 -11.71 2.30 -0.94
C VAL A 143 -13.18 2.69 -0.81
N ALA A 144 -13.65 3.68 -1.59
CA ALA A 144 -15.07 4.08 -1.57
C ALA A 144 -15.99 2.97 -2.08
N ALA A 145 -15.59 2.25 -3.13
CA ALA A 145 -16.32 1.09 -3.65
C ALA A 145 -16.43 -0.03 -2.60
N LEU A 146 -15.32 -0.38 -1.95
CA LEU A 146 -15.33 -1.34 -0.85
C LEU A 146 -16.22 -0.89 0.32
N ALA A 147 -16.21 0.39 0.67
CA ALA A 147 -17.04 0.93 1.76
C ALA A 147 -18.54 0.91 1.42
N SER A 148 -18.89 0.90 0.14
CA SER A 148 -20.28 0.86 -0.36
C SER A 148 -20.76 -0.57 -0.65
N ASP A 149 -19.89 -1.57 -0.60
CA ASP A 149 -20.24 -2.96 -0.89
C ASP A 149 -20.91 -3.61 0.33
N PRO A 150 -22.20 -4.00 0.26
CA PRO A 150 -22.88 -4.68 1.36
C PRO A 150 -22.31 -6.07 1.66
N GLN A 151 -21.50 -6.63 0.75
CA GLN A 151 -20.85 -7.93 0.90
C GLN A 151 -19.36 -7.84 1.19
N VAL A 152 -18.84 -6.66 1.53
CA VAL A 152 -17.39 -6.41 1.74
C VAL A 152 -16.74 -7.36 2.74
N MET A 153 -17.50 -7.91 3.71
CA MET A 153 -17.01 -8.90 4.68
C MET A 153 -16.41 -10.15 4.01
N ARG A 154 -16.86 -10.51 2.80
CA ARG A 154 -16.29 -11.65 2.04
C ARG A 154 -14.85 -11.41 1.60
N LYS A 155 -14.41 -10.17 1.59
CA LYS A 155 -13.04 -9.74 1.23
C LYS A 155 -12.13 -9.56 2.45
N SER A 156 -12.66 -9.74 3.67
CA SER A 156 -11.88 -9.53 4.89
C SER A 156 -10.66 -10.46 4.97
N GLY A 157 -9.52 -9.92 5.35
CA GLY A 157 -8.24 -10.63 5.44
C GLY A 157 -7.52 -10.82 4.10
N GLN A 158 -8.09 -10.37 2.99
CA GLN A 158 -7.50 -10.54 1.67
C GLN A 158 -6.59 -9.38 1.27
N VAL A 159 -5.68 -9.69 0.34
CA VAL A 159 -4.95 -8.72 -0.47
C VAL A 159 -5.76 -8.44 -1.72
N LEU A 160 -6.07 -7.18 -1.97
CA LEU A 160 -6.87 -6.72 -3.10
C LEU A 160 -6.04 -5.77 -3.96
N VAL A 161 -6.10 -5.93 -5.28
CA VAL A 161 -5.43 -5.04 -6.24
C VAL A 161 -6.39 -3.94 -6.65
N ALA A 162 -5.99 -2.67 -6.55
CA ALA A 162 -6.85 -1.51 -6.83
C ALA A 162 -7.43 -1.55 -8.25
N ALA A 163 -6.61 -1.88 -9.25
CA ALA A 163 -7.06 -1.99 -10.63
C ALA A 163 -8.05 -3.15 -10.85
N ALA A 164 -7.92 -4.26 -10.12
CA ALA A 164 -8.90 -5.35 -10.16
C ALA A 164 -10.25 -4.93 -9.57
N LEU A 165 -10.23 -4.15 -8.47
CA LEU A 165 -11.45 -3.57 -7.90
C LEU A 165 -12.09 -2.57 -8.87
N GLY A 166 -11.28 -1.80 -9.63
CA GLY A 166 -11.79 -0.92 -10.69
C GLY A 166 -12.60 -1.68 -11.73
N GLN A 167 -12.12 -2.86 -12.14
CA GLN A 167 -12.86 -3.73 -13.07
C GLN A 167 -14.11 -4.35 -12.41
N GLU A 168 -13.97 -4.85 -11.19
CA GLU A 168 -15.08 -5.51 -10.47
C GLU A 168 -16.23 -4.55 -10.18
N TYR A 169 -15.93 -3.33 -9.72
CA TYR A 169 -16.93 -2.33 -9.34
C TYR A 169 -17.26 -1.31 -10.45
N GLY A 170 -16.63 -1.41 -11.61
CA GLY A 170 -16.96 -0.59 -12.80
C GLY A 170 -16.54 0.87 -12.67
N PHE A 171 -15.42 1.19 -12.01
CA PHE A 171 -14.88 2.55 -11.96
C PHE A 171 -13.52 2.68 -12.68
N GLY A 172 -13.35 3.79 -13.38
CA GLY A 172 -12.06 4.16 -14.01
C GLY A 172 -11.30 5.23 -13.20
N ASP A 173 -10.14 5.61 -13.69
CA ASP A 173 -9.35 6.72 -13.15
C ASP A 173 -9.97 8.07 -13.51
N ILE A 174 -9.47 9.16 -12.92
CA ILE A 174 -9.99 10.53 -13.16
C ILE A 174 -9.76 11.01 -14.59
N ASP A 175 -8.76 10.47 -15.29
CA ASP A 175 -8.46 10.74 -16.70
C ASP A 175 -9.23 9.83 -17.67
N GLY A 176 -10.18 9.02 -17.17
CA GLY A 176 -10.98 8.08 -17.93
C GLY A 176 -10.28 6.76 -18.27
N LYS A 177 -9.03 6.59 -17.91
CA LYS A 177 -8.31 5.33 -18.12
C LYS A 177 -8.81 4.23 -17.17
N GLN A 178 -8.65 3.00 -17.61
CA GLN A 178 -8.85 1.80 -16.80
C GLN A 178 -7.49 1.14 -16.60
N PRO A 179 -6.83 1.36 -15.45
CA PRO A 179 -5.58 0.68 -15.14
C PRO A 179 -5.76 -0.84 -15.19
N ARG A 180 -4.77 -1.54 -15.75
CA ARG A 180 -4.76 -3.00 -15.81
C ARG A 180 -4.25 -3.58 -14.48
N PRO A 181 -4.94 -4.56 -13.89
CA PRO A 181 -4.41 -5.27 -12.74
C PRO A 181 -3.04 -5.89 -13.06
N VAL A 182 -2.08 -5.66 -12.19
CA VAL A 182 -0.75 -6.29 -12.26
C VAL A 182 -0.78 -7.55 -11.41
N THR A 183 -0.20 -8.63 -11.92
CA THR A 183 -0.03 -9.90 -11.19
C THR A 183 1.28 -9.92 -10.42
N LEU A 184 1.46 -10.94 -9.56
CA LEU A 184 2.73 -11.14 -8.83
C LEU A 184 3.93 -11.35 -9.78
N GLU A 185 3.70 -11.98 -10.92
CA GLU A 185 4.74 -12.27 -11.91
C GLU A 185 5.20 -11.01 -12.64
N GLU A 186 4.25 -10.09 -12.90
CA GLU A 186 4.49 -8.83 -13.62
C GLU A 186 5.00 -7.68 -12.73
N ALA A 187 4.86 -7.80 -11.40
CA ALA A 187 5.22 -6.78 -10.43
C ALA A 187 6.73 -6.59 -10.25
#